data_e0c64228b7b053ce35d9627fa7be8e57
#
_entry.id   e0c64228b7b053ce35d9627fa7be8e57
#
_cell.length_a   1.000
_cell.length_b   1.000
_cell.length_c   1.000
_cell.angle_alpha   90.00
_cell.angle_beta   90.00
_cell.angle_gamma   90.00
#
_symmetry.space_group_name_H-M   'P 1'
#
loop_
_entity.id
_entity.type
_entity.pdbx_description
1 polymer ?
#
loop_
_entity_poly.entity_id
_entity_poly.type
_entity_poly.pdbx_seq_one_letter_code
_entity_poly.pdbx_strand_id
1 'polypeptide(L)'
;MSKPMINPEPSKRSEHALLQPDNHNKKYESLFNEIDTGQIKLPMFQREFVWDKDQSAKLIDSILKGYPIGTFIFWRTKDELRSYKNLGNHELPKTPKGDYVQYVLDGQQRITSLYAIRKGIRLSKEGREIDYKDIFIDLAYDASADDQIIVTDQVEGRRYESVHGLLSRPLGEFFRTLPHTEADKLEQYKTKLTSYDFSSITIKDYPIEIACEVFTRINTGGKPLTLFQILVAKTYDETQSFDLQEKYDFLVSGSDEDKECLSEAKFDTVSEAVITQCVAAIILKAVRSRDILKISRATFIANWELMKKALFMAVDFVRTELRVPVSQLLPYPAILVPLTYFFHKNGNKKPDPERISLLEQFFYWAGITYRYGSATESKIAEDLVRMDAIVGGKHPSYPLAELEVNAEEIIQTDFRAGNAFCKTILCLLAYQLPKSFDTNGIVILDNSNLKIATSRNYHHFFPKKYREERVPGSTPNLIANITLIDGYSNKHKIGKKPPKSYIGAFAKGNKKIAQTLKSHLIDDTEAFGVSTNDYRLFIEKRSAAIASALNAKLSVGGSDVSA
;
A
#
# COMPACT_ATOMS: atom_id res chain seq x y z
N MET A 1 48.39 -25.48 22.95
CA MET A 1 47.02 -25.51 23.47
C MET A 1 46.09 -24.94 22.40
N SER A 2 45.46 -25.84 21.65
CA SER A 2 44.57 -25.50 20.52
C SER A 2 43.19 -25.13 21.04
N LYS A 3 42.66 -24.00 20.61
CA LYS A 3 41.24 -23.62 20.86
C LYS A 3 40.31 -24.58 20.10
N PRO A 4 39.21 -25.03 20.68
CA PRO A 4 38.23 -25.84 19.97
C PRO A 4 37.46 -24.97 18.96
N MET A 5 37.36 -25.46 17.71
CA MET A 5 36.48 -24.93 16.69
C MET A 5 35.01 -25.18 17.10
N ILE A 6 34.26 -24.10 17.24
CA ILE A 6 32.81 -24.16 17.40
C ILE A 6 32.21 -24.43 16.03
N ASN A 7 31.65 -25.65 15.84
CA ASN A 7 30.82 -25.95 14.68
C ASN A 7 29.57 -25.06 14.69
N PRO A 8 29.20 -24.41 13.58
CA PRO A 8 27.93 -23.72 13.51
C PRO A 8 26.80 -24.75 13.53
N GLU A 9 25.82 -24.54 14.41
CA GLU A 9 24.58 -25.34 14.45
C GLU A 9 23.95 -25.41 13.06
N PRO A 10 23.39 -26.55 12.65
CA PRO A 10 22.71 -26.68 11.37
C PRO A 10 21.46 -25.79 11.37
N SER A 11 21.35 -24.96 10.37
CA SER A 11 20.23 -24.05 10.16
C SER A 11 18.89 -24.82 10.15
N LYS A 12 17.89 -24.32 10.87
CA LYS A 12 16.50 -24.82 10.98
C LYS A 12 15.71 -24.90 9.64
N ARG A 13 16.39 -25.13 8.53
CA ARG A 13 15.78 -25.28 7.20
C ARG A 13 15.12 -26.65 6.93
N SER A 14 15.28 -27.62 7.82
CA SER A 14 14.86 -29.00 7.53
C SER A 14 13.53 -29.45 8.16
N GLU A 15 12.95 -28.71 9.10
CA GLU A 15 11.72 -29.17 9.78
C GLU A 15 10.42 -28.91 8.99
N HIS A 16 10.36 -27.91 8.13
CA HIS A 16 9.14 -27.61 7.35
C HIS A 16 8.97 -28.46 6.07
N ALA A 17 10.00 -29.18 5.65
CA ALA A 17 9.95 -29.99 4.43
C ALA A 17 9.10 -31.27 4.55
N LEU A 18 8.64 -31.62 5.75
CA LEU A 18 7.88 -32.84 6.04
C LEU A 18 6.42 -32.63 6.41
N LEU A 19 5.96 -31.36 6.51
CA LEU A 19 4.57 -31.09 6.82
C LEU A 19 3.72 -31.34 5.58
N GLN A 20 2.75 -32.25 5.66
CA GLN A 20 1.79 -32.53 4.59
C GLN A 20 0.40 -32.02 4.99
N PRO A 21 -0.38 -31.48 4.04
CA PRO A 21 -1.76 -31.14 4.29
C PRO A 21 -2.60 -32.39 4.59
N ASP A 22 -3.50 -32.27 5.57
CA ASP A 22 -4.46 -33.33 5.87
C ASP A 22 -5.68 -33.19 4.98
N ASN A 23 -6.01 -34.26 4.24
CA ASN A 23 -7.20 -34.37 3.44
C ASN A 23 -8.27 -35.14 4.20
N HIS A 24 -9.43 -34.54 4.42
CA HIS A 24 -10.57 -35.21 5.06
C HIS A 24 -11.89 -34.55 4.64
N ASN A 25 -12.97 -35.27 4.82
CA ASN A 25 -14.29 -34.72 4.60
C ASN A 25 -14.87 -34.19 5.91
N LYS A 26 -15.51 -33.02 5.86
CA LYS A 26 -16.31 -32.50 6.97
C LYS A 26 -17.78 -32.71 6.67
N LYS A 27 -18.48 -33.34 7.60
CA LYS A 27 -19.94 -33.43 7.50
C LYS A 27 -20.61 -32.08 7.73
N TYR A 28 -21.77 -31.90 7.14
CA TYR A 28 -22.54 -30.67 7.22
C TYR A 28 -22.69 -30.16 8.68
N GLU A 29 -23.17 -31.01 9.60
CA GLU A 29 -23.37 -30.61 10.98
C GLU A 29 -22.05 -30.29 11.70
N SER A 30 -20.96 -31.04 11.43
CA SER A 30 -19.65 -30.77 12.00
C SER A 30 -19.09 -29.42 11.57
N LEU A 31 -19.18 -29.10 10.25
CA LEU A 31 -18.71 -27.82 9.73
C LEU A 31 -19.38 -26.63 10.42
N PHE A 32 -20.71 -26.69 10.53
CA PHE A 32 -21.46 -25.58 11.12
C PHE A 32 -21.34 -25.51 12.65
N ASN A 33 -21.22 -26.66 13.31
CA ASN A 33 -20.96 -26.69 14.76
C ASN A 33 -19.58 -26.06 15.09
N GLU A 34 -18.57 -26.30 14.26
CA GLU A 34 -17.24 -25.68 14.42
C GLU A 34 -17.30 -24.16 14.20
N ILE A 35 -18.19 -23.64 13.32
CA ILE A 35 -18.43 -22.19 13.20
C ILE A 35 -19.17 -21.67 14.45
N ASP A 36 -20.23 -22.36 14.87
CA ASP A 36 -21.06 -22.00 16.04
C ASP A 36 -20.29 -22.05 17.37
N THR A 37 -19.19 -22.79 17.43
CA THR A 37 -18.26 -22.85 18.60
C THR A 37 -17.05 -21.94 18.45
N GLY A 38 -16.94 -21.19 17.36
CA GLY A 38 -15.82 -20.27 17.12
C GLY A 38 -14.50 -20.96 16.71
N GLN A 39 -14.55 -22.25 16.39
CA GLN A 39 -13.37 -23.00 15.94
C GLN A 39 -13.03 -22.73 14.47
N ILE A 40 -14.02 -22.42 13.61
CA ILE A 40 -13.79 -21.95 12.23
C ILE A 40 -14.07 -20.46 12.18
N LYS A 41 -13.14 -19.71 11.59
CA LYS A 41 -13.22 -18.25 11.43
C LYS A 41 -12.86 -17.80 10.02
N LEU A 42 -13.43 -16.66 9.65
CA LEU A 42 -13.12 -15.94 8.42
C LEU A 42 -12.11 -14.85 8.75
N PRO A 43 -10.86 -14.94 8.27
CA PRO A 43 -9.86 -13.91 8.55
C PRO A 43 -10.17 -12.63 7.76
N MET A 44 -9.96 -11.45 8.36
CA MET A 44 -10.29 -10.17 7.73
C MET A 44 -9.36 -9.75 6.58
N PHE A 45 -8.27 -10.46 6.35
CA PHE A 45 -7.42 -10.22 5.18
C PHE A 45 -8.02 -10.76 3.87
N GLN A 46 -9.08 -11.55 3.93
CA GLN A 46 -9.82 -11.97 2.74
C GLN A 46 -10.82 -10.88 2.34
N ARG A 47 -11.15 -10.85 1.03
CA ARG A 47 -12.18 -9.94 0.53
C ARG A 47 -13.50 -10.16 1.24
N GLU A 48 -14.29 -9.12 1.37
CA GLU A 48 -15.65 -9.20 1.90
C GLU A 48 -16.51 -10.22 1.15
N PHE A 49 -17.61 -10.60 1.78
CA PHE A 49 -18.59 -11.47 1.16
C PHE A 49 -19.27 -10.73 -0.01
N VAL A 50 -19.00 -11.20 -1.24
CA VAL A 50 -19.44 -10.52 -2.47
C VAL A 50 -20.52 -11.28 -3.24
N TRP A 51 -20.77 -12.56 -2.93
CA TRP A 51 -21.80 -13.34 -3.62
C TRP A 51 -23.18 -12.74 -3.42
N ASP A 52 -23.96 -12.77 -4.49
CA ASP A 52 -25.39 -12.43 -4.45
C ASP A 52 -26.24 -13.62 -4.01
N LYS A 53 -27.55 -13.39 -3.94
CA LYS A 53 -28.53 -14.39 -3.54
C LYS A 53 -28.61 -15.53 -4.57
N ASP A 54 -28.49 -15.22 -5.87
CA ASP A 54 -28.56 -16.21 -6.95
C ASP A 54 -27.36 -17.14 -6.97
N GLN A 55 -26.14 -16.59 -6.72
CA GLN A 55 -24.94 -17.41 -6.60
C GLN A 55 -25.04 -18.37 -5.40
N SER A 56 -25.60 -17.88 -4.30
CA SER A 56 -25.83 -18.69 -3.08
C SER A 56 -26.92 -19.76 -3.30
N ALA A 57 -27.97 -19.43 -4.05
CA ALA A 57 -29.02 -20.38 -4.45
C ALA A 57 -28.46 -21.50 -5.35
N LYS A 58 -27.64 -21.15 -6.35
CA LYS A 58 -26.96 -22.11 -7.23
C LYS A 58 -26.03 -23.07 -6.48
N LEU A 59 -25.42 -22.62 -5.38
CA LEU A 59 -24.60 -23.49 -4.53
C LEU A 59 -25.44 -24.59 -3.87
N ILE A 60 -26.62 -24.23 -3.30
CA ILE A 60 -27.55 -25.20 -2.70
C ILE A 60 -28.11 -26.14 -3.77
N ASP A 61 -28.49 -25.61 -4.93
CA ASP A 61 -28.97 -26.38 -6.07
C ASP A 61 -27.96 -27.43 -6.53
N SER A 62 -26.66 -27.05 -6.57
CA SER A 62 -25.56 -27.97 -6.90
C SER A 62 -25.46 -29.13 -5.89
N ILE A 63 -25.60 -28.84 -4.59
CA ILE A 63 -25.57 -29.87 -3.53
C ILE A 63 -26.75 -30.84 -3.71
N LEU A 64 -27.97 -30.33 -3.96
CA LEU A 64 -29.15 -31.15 -4.15
C LEU A 64 -29.05 -32.02 -5.40
N LYS A 65 -28.42 -31.54 -6.46
CA LYS A 65 -28.14 -32.30 -7.70
C LYS A 65 -26.96 -33.27 -7.58
N GLY A 66 -26.22 -33.22 -6.45
CA GLY A 66 -25.04 -34.06 -6.23
C GLY A 66 -23.80 -33.59 -7.00
N TYR A 67 -23.76 -32.33 -7.42
CA TYR A 67 -22.59 -31.75 -8.09
C TYR A 67 -21.49 -31.40 -7.10
N PRO A 68 -20.20 -31.54 -7.48
CA PRO A 68 -19.10 -31.15 -6.62
C PRO A 68 -19.07 -29.61 -6.49
N ILE A 69 -18.98 -29.12 -5.27
CA ILE A 69 -18.92 -27.68 -4.97
C ILE A 69 -17.50 -27.17 -4.69
N GLY A 70 -16.49 -28.02 -4.94
CA GLY A 70 -15.08 -27.73 -4.68
C GLY A 70 -14.66 -28.02 -3.24
N THR A 71 -13.38 -27.83 -2.97
CA THR A 71 -12.74 -28.14 -1.69
C THR A 71 -12.61 -26.90 -0.82
N PHE A 72 -12.79 -27.04 0.48
CA PHE A 72 -12.46 -26.01 1.46
C PHE A 72 -11.03 -26.18 1.93
N ILE A 73 -10.31 -25.07 2.12
CA ILE A 73 -8.96 -25.12 2.63
C ILE A 73 -8.89 -24.32 3.93
N PHE A 74 -8.39 -24.98 4.97
CA PHE A 74 -8.29 -24.45 6.31
C PHE A 74 -6.83 -24.36 6.75
N TRP A 75 -6.51 -23.31 7.50
CA TRP A 75 -5.27 -23.23 8.26
C TRP A 75 -5.58 -23.33 9.75
N ARG A 76 -5.11 -24.41 10.37
CA ARG A 76 -5.26 -24.66 11.80
C ARG A 76 -4.05 -24.13 12.55
N THR A 77 -4.25 -23.22 13.47
CA THR A 77 -3.20 -22.57 14.26
C THR A 77 -3.70 -22.19 15.64
N LYS A 78 -2.76 -21.85 16.53
CA LYS A 78 -3.06 -21.16 17.80
C LYS A 78 -2.93 -19.64 17.72
N ASP A 79 -2.46 -19.12 16.59
CA ASP A 79 -2.35 -17.69 16.37
C ASP A 79 -3.73 -17.06 16.24
N GLU A 80 -4.00 -16.05 17.05
CA GLU A 80 -5.23 -15.27 16.92
C GLU A 80 -5.04 -14.17 15.89
N LEU A 81 -5.79 -14.25 14.77
CA LEU A 81 -5.85 -13.22 13.75
C LEU A 81 -7.13 -12.40 13.87
N ARG A 82 -7.06 -11.16 13.37
CA ARG A 82 -8.27 -10.36 13.14
C ARG A 82 -9.21 -11.13 12.22
N SER A 83 -10.42 -11.37 12.70
CA SER A 83 -11.47 -12.11 11.98
C SER A 83 -12.78 -11.36 12.05
N TYR A 84 -13.70 -11.67 11.14
CA TYR A 84 -15.05 -11.09 11.18
C TYR A 84 -15.74 -11.46 12.50
N LYS A 85 -16.24 -10.44 13.21
CA LYS A 85 -17.00 -10.59 14.45
C LYS A 85 -18.48 -10.82 14.17
N ASN A 86 -18.97 -10.25 13.08
CA ASN A 86 -20.36 -10.33 12.67
C ASN A 86 -20.46 -10.76 11.21
N LEU A 87 -21.55 -11.44 10.88
CA LEU A 87 -21.99 -11.68 9.54
C LEU A 87 -23.40 -11.09 9.40
N GLY A 88 -23.49 -9.88 8.84
CA GLY A 88 -24.73 -9.12 8.84
C GLY A 88 -25.25 -8.87 10.27
N ASN A 89 -26.50 -9.26 10.48
CA ASN A 89 -27.18 -9.16 11.79
C ASN A 89 -26.85 -10.31 12.78
N HIS A 90 -25.90 -11.19 12.43
CA HIS A 90 -25.53 -12.34 13.24
C HIS A 90 -24.13 -12.20 13.83
N GLU A 91 -24.02 -12.29 15.16
CA GLU A 91 -22.73 -12.26 15.86
C GLU A 91 -22.06 -13.64 15.79
N LEU A 92 -20.79 -13.65 15.36
CA LEU A 92 -19.98 -14.86 15.29
C LEU A 92 -19.25 -15.09 16.63
N PRO A 93 -19.26 -16.31 17.17
CA PRO A 93 -18.68 -16.59 18.47
C PRO A 93 -17.17 -16.44 18.50
N LYS A 94 -16.63 -16.10 19.68
CA LYS A 94 -15.18 -16.07 19.93
C LYS A 94 -14.65 -17.50 20.11
N THR A 95 -13.43 -17.75 19.63
CA THR A 95 -12.73 -19.01 19.93
C THR A 95 -12.41 -19.07 21.43
N PRO A 96 -12.64 -20.18 22.11
CA PRO A 96 -12.22 -20.37 23.50
C PRO A 96 -10.72 -20.15 23.66
N LYS A 97 -10.31 -19.48 24.74
CA LYS A 97 -8.92 -19.09 24.94
C LYS A 97 -7.99 -20.32 25.03
N GLY A 98 -6.97 -20.33 24.19
CA GLY A 98 -5.97 -21.41 24.15
C GLY A 98 -6.31 -22.57 23.20
N ASP A 99 -7.52 -22.58 22.63
CA ASP A 99 -7.92 -23.56 21.62
C ASP A 99 -7.29 -23.26 20.25
N TYR A 100 -7.29 -24.29 19.40
CA TYR A 100 -6.97 -24.10 17.99
C TYR A 100 -8.10 -23.44 17.25
N VAL A 101 -7.75 -22.55 16.34
CA VAL A 101 -8.66 -21.93 15.38
C VAL A 101 -8.31 -22.42 13.96
N GLN A 102 -9.32 -22.60 13.12
CA GLN A 102 -9.20 -22.93 11.72
C GLN A 102 -9.64 -21.71 10.89
N TYR A 103 -8.67 -21.04 10.27
CA TYR A 103 -8.98 -19.94 9.34
C TYR A 103 -9.25 -20.49 7.95
N VAL A 104 -10.35 -20.06 7.35
CA VAL A 104 -10.69 -20.42 5.97
C VAL A 104 -9.70 -19.73 5.02
N LEU A 105 -8.91 -20.50 4.26
CA LEU A 105 -8.02 -19.97 3.23
C LEU A 105 -8.67 -19.97 1.85
N ASP A 106 -9.49 -20.99 1.55
CA ASP A 106 -10.30 -21.03 0.32
C ASP A 106 -11.70 -21.55 0.62
N GLY A 107 -12.66 -21.08 -0.17
CA GLY A 107 -14.08 -21.40 -0.01
C GLY A 107 -14.86 -20.45 0.88
N GLN A 108 -14.31 -19.30 1.26
CA GLN A 108 -14.99 -18.30 2.11
C GLN A 108 -16.39 -17.97 1.62
N GLN A 109 -16.56 -17.64 0.34
CA GLN A 109 -17.88 -17.27 -0.22
C GLN A 109 -18.88 -18.40 -0.08
N ARG A 110 -18.44 -19.65 -0.33
CA ARG A 110 -19.29 -20.85 -0.21
C ARG A 110 -19.69 -21.11 1.24
N ILE A 111 -18.75 -21.10 2.19
CA ILE A 111 -19.03 -21.30 3.61
C ILE A 111 -19.95 -20.18 4.13
N THR A 112 -19.70 -18.94 3.77
CA THR A 112 -20.51 -17.79 4.19
C THR A 112 -21.93 -17.90 3.66
N SER A 113 -22.14 -18.29 2.38
CA SER A 113 -23.45 -18.51 1.80
C SER A 113 -24.23 -19.61 2.52
N LEU A 114 -23.59 -20.76 2.72
CA LEU A 114 -24.22 -21.91 3.40
C LEU A 114 -24.63 -21.55 4.84
N TYR A 115 -23.77 -20.83 5.54
CA TYR A 115 -24.03 -20.39 6.92
C TYR A 115 -25.13 -19.32 6.98
N ALA A 116 -25.11 -18.36 6.06
CA ALA A 116 -26.12 -17.30 5.97
C ALA A 116 -27.52 -17.90 5.71
N ILE A 117 -27.62 -18.86 4.80
CA ILE A 117 -28.88 -19.57 4.50
C ILE A 117 -29.35 -20.38 5.72
N ARG A 118 -28.45 -21.16 6.33
CA ARG A 118 -28.78 -21.97 7.52
C ARG A 118 -29.33 -21.11 8.67
N LYS A 119 -28.71 -19.94 8.92
CA LYS A 119 -29.09 -19.04 10.03
C LYS A 119 -30.20 -18.03 9.64
N GLY A 120 -30.55 -17.90 8.35
CA GLY A 120 -31.50 -16.89 7.87
C GLY A 120 -31.00 -15.47 8.11
N ILE A 121 -29.73 -15.21 7.76
CA ILE A 121 -29.03 -13.95 8.05
C ILE A 121 -29.51 -12.87 7.05
N ARG A 122 -29.56 -11.63 7.54
CA ARG A 122 -29.73 -10.44 6.72
C ARG A 122 -28.40 -9.73 6.55
N LEU A 123 -28.03 -9.43 5.31
CA LEU A 123 -26.82 -8.69 4.97
C LEU A 123 -27.18 -7.36 4.32
N SER A 124 -26.54 -6.28 4.75
CA SER A 124 -26.61 -4.99 4.04
C SER A 124 -25.45 -4.90 3.06
N LYS A 125 -25.74 -4.73 1.78
CA LYS A 125 -24.75 -4.61 0.72
C LYS A 125 -25.12 -3.45 -0.21
N GLU A 126 -24.19 -2.48 -0.36
CA GLU A 126 -24.40 -1.30 -1.22
C GLU A 126 -25.73 -0.57 -0.94
N GLY A 127 -26.15 -0.50 0.33
CA GLY A 127 -27.39 0.14 0.74
C GLY A 127 -28.65 -0.69 0.50
N ARG A 128 -28.53 -1.96 0.07
CA ARG A 128 -29.64 -2.91 -0.08
C ARG A 128 -29.57 -3.99 0.99
N GLU A 129 -30.71 -4.32 1.58
CA GLU A 129 -30.82 -5.48 2.46
C GLU A 129 -31.08 -6.75 1.62
N ILE A 130 -30.31 -7.80 1.90
CA ILE A 130 -30.44 -9.13 1.32
C ILE A 130 -30.83 -10.07 2.45
N ASP A 131 -32.04 -10.64 2.40
CA ASP A 131 -32.48 -11.67 3.37
C ASP A 131 -32.22 -13.06 2.79
N TYR A 132 -31.39 -13.85 3.45
CA TYR A 132 -31.05 -15.20 3.04
C TYR A 132 -32.15 -16.23 3.35
N LYS A 133 -33.25 -15.81 3.98
CA LYS A 133 -34.49 -16.60 4.07
C LYS A 133 -35.23 -16.66 2.74
N ASP A 134 -34.99 -15.68 1.85
CA ASP A 134 -35.63 -15.59 0.52
C ASP A 134 -34.88 -16.41 -0.54
N ILE A 135 -34.48 -17.63 -0.17
CA ILE A 135 -33.96 -18.65 -1.06
C ILE A 135 -34.87 -19.85 -0.89
N PHE A 136 -35.52 -20.24 -1.98
CA PHE A 136 -36.65 -21.14 -1.94
C PHE A 136 -36.39 -22.42 -2.72
N ILE A 137 -37.01 -23.51 -2.25
CA ILE A 137 -37.14 -24.78 -2.92
C ILE A 137 -38.44 -24.74 -3.72
N ASP A 138 -38.40 -24.96 -5.00
CA ASP A 138 -39.59 -25.13 -5.82
C ASP A 138 -40.14 -26.56 -5.65
N LEU A 139 -41.30 -26.71 -4.99
CA LEU A 139 -41.93 -28.00 -4.76
C LEU A 139 -42.55 -28.59 -6.03
N ALA A 140 -42.83 -27.74 -7.02
CA ALA A 140 -43.35 -28.15 -8.34
C ALA A 140 -42.22 -28.46 -9.34
N TYR A 141 -40.93 -28.44 -8.90
CA TYR A 141 -39.79 -28.71 -9.77
C TYR A 141 -39.95 -30.03 -10.55
N ASP A 142 -39.78 -29.93 -11.87
CA ASP A 142 -39.71 -31.03 -12.83
C ASP A 142 -38.39 -30.95 -13.63
N ALA A 143 -37.55 -31.96 -13.50
CA ALA A 143 -36.26 -32.03 -14.14
C ALA A 143 -36.29 -31.99 -15.68
N SER A 144 -37.48 -32.26 -16.28
CA SER A 144 -37.66 -32.17 -17.73
C SER A 144 -37.99 -30.77 -18.24
N ALA A 145 -38.43 -29.87 -17.34
CA ALA A 145 -38.93 -28.53 -17.68
C ALA A 145 -38.18 -27.39 -16.97
N ASP A 146 -37.60 -27.67 -15.83
CA ASP A 146 -36.98 -26.66 -14.96
C ASP A 146 -35.45 -26.85 -14.84
N ASP A 147 -34.69 -25.75 -14.91
CA ASP A 147 -33.22 -25.79 -14.79
C ASP A 147 -32.73 -25.88 -13.34
N GLN A 148 -33.51 -25.38 -12.36
CA GLN A 148 -33.10 -25.24 -10.97
C GLN A 148 -34.17 -25.69 -9.98
N ILE A 149 -33.76 -26.43 -8.95
CA ILE A 149 -34.58 -26.78 -7.78
C ILE A 149 -34.71 -25.58 -6.85
N ILE A 150 -33.65 -24.79 -6.75
CA ILE A 150 -33.52 -23.65 -5.82
C ILE A 150 -33.61 -22.33 -6.59
N VAL A 151 -34.53 -21.48 -6.16
CA VAL A 151 -34.85 -20.22 -6.81
C VAL A 151 -34.85 -19.07 -5.81
N THR A 152 -34.66 -17.84 -6.29
CA THR A 152 -34.70 -16.59 -5.50
C THR A 152 -35.98 -15.80 -5.75
N ASP A 153 -36.67 -16.08 -6.84
CA ASP A 153 -37.94 -15.48 -7.19
C ASP A 153 -39.05 -16.52 -7.17
N GLN A 154 -40.27 -16.12 -6.81
CA GLN A 154 -41.44 -16.97 -6.76
C GLN A 154 -42.38 -16.65 -7.93
N VAL A 155 -42.84 -17.67 -8.60
CA VAL A 155 -43.82 -17.58 -9.71
C VAL A 155 -45.21 -17.93 -9.19
N GLU A 156 -46.21 -17.16 -9.57
CA GLU A 156 -47.59 -17.39 -9.17
C GLU A 156 -48.09 -18.79 -9.61
N GLY A 157 -48.80 -19.45 -8.73
CA GLY A 157 -49.34 -20.81 -8.98
C GLY A 157 -48.40 -21.96 -8.62
N ARG A 158 -47.14 -21.70 -8.21
CA ARG A 158 -46.22 -22.71 -7.68
C ARG A 158 -46.13 -22.63 -6.15
N ARG A 159 -45.79 -23.73 -5.51
CA ARG A 159 -45.53 -23.77 -4.06
C ARG A 159 -44.04 -23.79 -3.78
N TYR A 160 -43.65 -23.07 -2.73
CA TYR A 160 -42.27 -22.92 -2.33
C TYR A 160 -42.09 -23.13 -0.82
N GLU A 161 -40.95 -23.68 -0.44
CA GLU A 161 -40.50 -23.71 0.93
C GLU A 161 -39.12 -23.07 1.02
N SER A 162 -38.87 -22.23 2.03
CA SER A 162 -37.56 -21.66 2.16
C SER A 162 -36.52 -22.70 2.59
N VAL A 163 -35.30 -22.61 2.06
CA VAL A 163 -34.20 -23.50 2.46
C VAL A 163 -33.93 -23.35 3.96
N HIS A 164 -33.95 -22.11 4.49
CA HIS A 164 -33.86 -21.83 5.91
C HIS A 164 -34.98 -22.55 6.70
N GLY A 165 -36.20 -22.48 6.25
CA GLY A 165 -37.34 -23.16 6.86
C GLY A 165 -37.16 -24.68 6.88
N LEU A 166 -36.74 -25.28 5.77
CA LEU A 166 -36.42 -26.70 5.70
C LEU A 166 -35.35 -27.12 6.73
N LEU A 167 -34.29 -26.32 6.90
CA LEU A 167 -33.20 -26.66 7.80
C LEU A 167 -33.52 -26.42 9.27
N SER A 168 -34.40 -25.45 9.58
CA SER A 168 -34.72 -25.03 10.96
C SER A 168 -35.93 -25.72 11.57
N ARG A 169 -36.91 -26.15 10.75
CA ARG A 169 -38.13 -26.76 11.27
C ARG A 169 -38.07 -28.30 11.31
N PRO A 170 -38.80 -28.94 12.26
CA PRO A 170 -38.96 -30.39 12.29
C PRO A 170 -39.69 -30.91 11.06
N LEU A 171 -39.27 -32.03 10.49
CA LEU A 171 -39.92 -32.65 9.32
C LEU A 171 -41.42 -32.93 9.54
N GLY A 172 -41.79 -33.33 10.76
CA GLY A 172 -43.20 -33.60 11.09
C GLY A 172 -44.16 -32.42 10.91
N GLU A 173 -43.67 -31.17 10.85
CA GLU A 173 -44.51 -30.02 10.53
C GLU A 173 -44.87 -29.99 9.05
N PHE A 174 -43.95 -30.35 8.17
CA PHE A 174 -44.22 -30.42 6.74
C PHE A 174 -45.23 -31.52 6.39
N PHE A 175 -45.12 -32.68 7.01
CA PHE A 175 -46.09 -33.77 6.84
C PHE A 175 -47.50 -33.42 7.33
N ARG A 176 -47.63 -32.44 8.24
CA ARG A 176 -48.95 -31.97 8.71
C ARG A 176 -49.55 -30.86 7.84
N THR A 177 -48.72 -30.10 7.14
CA THR A 177 -49.16 -28.88 6.44
C THR A 177 -49.14 -28.99 4.91
N LEU A 178 -48.39 -29.95 4.36
CA LEU A 178 -48.23 -30.15 2.92
C LEU A 178 -48.75 -31.51 2.46
N PRO A 179 -49.06 -31.68 1.16
CA PRO A 179 -49.28 -33.00 0.56
C PRO A 179 -48.08 -33.92 0.83
N HIS A 180 -48.37 -35.22 1.05
CA HIS A 180 -47.31 -36.20 1.35
C HIS A 180 -46.19 -36.22 0.30
N THR A 181 -46.51 -36.11 -0.99
CA THR A 181 -45.54 -36.08 -2.07
C THR A 181 -44.55 -34.89 -1.98
N GLU A 182 -45.02 -33.72 -1.52
CA GLU A 182 -44.21 -32.54 -1.32
C GLU A 182 -43.37 -32.65 -0.02
N ALA A 183 -43.97 -33.19 1.03
CA ALA A 183 -43.25 -33.44 2.31
C ALA A 183 -42.14 -34.49 2.13
N ASP A 184 -42.39 -35.58 1.35
CA ASP A 184 -41.37 -36.58 0.99
C ASP A 184 -40.22 -35.97 0.20
N LYS A 185 -40.49 -35.04 -0.75
CA LYS A 185 -39.45 -34.31 -1.49
C LYS A 185 -38.59 -33.48 -0.51
N LEU A 186 -39.22 -32.74 0.42
CA LEU A 186 -38.52 -31.95 1.42
C LEU A 186 -37.66 -32.81 2.35
N GLU A 187 -38.14 -33.98 2.76
CA GLU A 187 -37.36 -34.95 3.55
C GLU A 187 -36.10 -35.39 2.79
N GLN A 188 -36.28 -35.76 1.51
CA GLN A 188 -35.15 -36.14 0.65
C GLN A 188 -34.15 -35.01 0.48
N TYR A 189 -34.61 -33.77 0.27
CA TYR A 189 -33.73 -32.59 0.13
C TYR A 189 -33.01 -32.25 1.45
N LYS A 190 -33.73 -32.32 2.58
CA LYS A 190 -33.11 -32.13 3.89
C LYS A 190 -32.01 -33.17 4.14
N THR A 191 -32.30 -34.44 3.84
CA THR A 191 -31.33 -35.53 3.99
C THR A 191 -30.11 -35.29 3.11
N LYS A 192 -30.30 -34.94 1.81
CA LYS A 192 -29.20 -34.64 0.90
C LYS A 192 -28.31 -33.49 1.39
N LEU A 193 -28.92 -32.41 1.91
CA LEU A 193 -28.17 -31.25 2.44
C LEU A 193 -27.40 -31.61 3.71
N THR A 194 -28.07 -32.26 4.68
CA THR A 194 -27.48 -32.52 6.01
C THR A 194 -26.50 -33.70 6.00
N SER A 195 -26.59 -34.61 5.04
CA SER A 195 -25.62 -35.70 4.86
C SER A 195 -24.47 -35.37 3.92
N TYR A 196 -24.46 -34.17 3.33
CA TYR A 196 -23.42 -33.80 2.36
C TYR A 196 -22.03 -33.76 3.02
N ASP A 197 -21.07 -34.42 2.38
CA ASP A 197 -19.67 -34.46 2.80
C ASP A 197 -18.86 -33.40 2.08
N PHE A 198 -18.44 -32.37 2.80
CA PHE A 198 -17.59 -31.31 2.26
C PHE A 198 -16.14 -31.77 2.19
N SER A 199 -15.58 -31.82 0.98
CA SER A 199 -14.15 -32.03 0.81
C SER A 199 -13.36 -30.88 1.48
N SER A 200 -12.38 -31.22 2.31
CA SER A 200 -11.55 -30.25 2.99
C SER A 200 -10.09 -30.65 3.08
N ILE A 201 -9.22 -29.66 3.00
CA ILE A 201 -7.78 -29.75 3.20
C ILE A 201 -7.42 -28.86 4.39
N THR A 202 -6.69 -29.41 5.36
CA THR A 202 -6.23 -28.64 6.52
C THR A 202 -4.72 -28.61 6.56
N ILE A 203 -4.12 -27.40 6.52
CA ILE A 203 -2.72 -27.18 6.85
C ILE A 203 -2.62 -26.90 8.34
N LYS A 204 -1.81 -27.70 9.07
CA LYS A 204 -1.72 -27.66 10.54
C LYS A 204 -0.38 -27.10 10.98
N ASP A 205 -0.42 -26.16 11.90
CA ASP A 205 0.77 -25.62 12.58
C ASP A 205 1.83 -25.02 11.62
N TYR A 206 1.40 -24.66 10.40
CA TYR A 206 2.25 -23.90 9.48
C TYR A 206 2.42 -22.48 10.00
N PRO A 207 3.64 -21.89 9.87
CA PRO A 207 3.82 -20.46 10.11
C PRO A 207 2.92 -19.61 9.21
N ILE A 208 2.54 -18.43 9.69
CA ILE A 208 1.65 -17.52 8.96
C ILE A 208 2.17 -17.18 7.55
N GLU A 209 3.50 -17.13 7.38
CA GLU A 209 4.15 -16.87 6.10
C GLU A 209 3.78 -17.94 5.05
N ILE A 210 3.81 -19.21 5.47
CA ILE A 210 3.46 -20.33 4.59
C ILE A 210 1.96 -20.37 4.34
N ALA A 211 1.13 -20.12 5.37
CA ALA A 211 -0.32 -20.05 5.19
C ALA A 211 -0.73 -18.95 4.19
N CYS A 212 -0.10 -17.78 4.25
CA CYS A 212 -0.32 -16.68 3.30
C CYS A 212 0.22 -17.01 1.89
N GLU A 213 1.34 -17.72 1.78
CA GLU A 213 1.84 -18.19 0.50
C GLU A 213 0.87 -19.21 -0.13
N VAL A 214 0.37 -20.16 0.64
CA VAL A 214 -0.65 -21.12 0.22
C VAL A 214 -1.92 -20.38 -0.24
N PHE A 215 -2.41 -19.42 0.56
CA PHE A 215 -3.55 -18.58 0.19
C PHE A 215 -3.35 -17.87 -1.16
N THR A 216 -2.17 -17.26 -1.35
CA THR A 216 -1.84 -16.52 -2.58
C THR A 216 -1.78 -17.45 -3.80
N ARG A 217 -1.23 -18.65 -3.64
CA ARG A 217 -1.12 -19.64 -4.74
C ARG A 217 -2.46 -20.23 -5.15
N ILE A 218 -3.37 -20.40 -4.20
CA ILE A 218 -4.71 -20.98 -4.45
C ILE A 218 -5.61 -19.95 -5.14
N ASN A 219 -5.54 -18.68 -4.73
CA ASN A 219 -6.36 -17.61 -5.27
C ASN A 219 -5.85 -17.10 -6.63
N THR A 220 -5.76 -17.96 -7.63
CA THR A 220 -5.22 -17.67 -8.97
C THR A 220 -5.98 -16.57 -9.74
N GLY A 221 -7.16 -16.16 -9.31
CA GLY A 221 -7.98 -15.09 -9.92
C GLY A 221 -8.14 -13.83 -9.07
N GLY A 222 -7.52 -13.75 -7.87
CA GLY A 222 -7.62 -12.62 -6.94
C GLY A 222 -6.33 -11.79 -6.87
N LYS A 223 -6.42 -10.56 -6.33
CA LYS A 223 -5.23 -9.79 -5.96
C LYS A 223 -4.50 -10.53 -4.84
N PRO A 224 -3.16 -10.72 -4.94
CA PRO A 224 -2.39 -11.29 -3.84
C PRO A 224 -2.51 -10.38 -2.60
N LEU A 225 -2.48 -11.00 -1.42
CA LEU A 225 -2.43 -10.26 -0.16
C LEU A 225 -1.16 -9.40 -0.10
N THR A 226 -1.34 -8.15 0.30
CA THR A 226 -0.20 -7.29 0.62
C THR A 226 0.38 -7.70 1.99
N LEU A 227 1.67 -7.46 2.18
CA LEU A 227 2.33 -7.65 3.48
C LEU A 227 1.58 -6.90 4.60
N PHE A 228 1.11 -5.70 4.30
CA PHE A 228 0.36 -4.87 5.25
C PHE A 228 -0.94 -5.54 5.69
N GLN A 229 -1.74 -6.07 4.76
CA GLN A 229 -2.99 -6.79 5.09
C GLN A 229 -2.74 -7.99 6.00
N ILE A 230 -1.65 -8.72 5.77
CA ILE A 230 -1.24 -9.82 6.64
C ILE A 230 -0.89 -9.30 8.04
N LEU A 231 -0.15 -8.19 8.13
CA LEU A 231 0.21 -7.57 9.40
C LEU A 231 -1.00 -7.01 10.15
N VAL A 232 -1.96 -6.39 9.46
CA VAL A 232 -3.23 -5.96 10.06
C VAL A 232 -3.91 -7.12 10.80
N ALA A 233 -3.99 -8.28 10.15
CA ALA A 233 -4.56 -9.47 10.81
C ALA A 233 -3.71 -9.98 11.97
N LYS A 234 -2.38 -10.02 11.80
CA LYS A 234 -1.44 -10.57 12.78
C LYS A 234 -1.26 -9.71 14.02
N THR A 235 -1.29 -8.38 13.86
CA THR A 235 -1.01 -7.45 14.97
C THR A 235 -2.24 -6.99 15.72
N TYR A 236 -3.45 -7.34 15.24
CA TYR A 236 -4.68 -7.00 15.93
C TYR A 236 -4.69 -7.48 17.37
N ASP A 237 -4.98 -6.56 18.30
CA ASP A 237 -5.07 -6.85 19.73
C ASP A 237 -6.22 -6.05 20.35
N GLU A 238 -7.31 -6.76 20.68
CA GLU A 238 -8.50 -6.15 21.28
C GLU A 238 -8.21 -5.62 22.69
N THR A 239 -7.30 -6.27 23.43
CA THR A 239 -6.99 -5.90 24.81
C THR A 239 -6.19 -4.61 24.93
N GLN A 240 -5.35 -4.34 23.92
CA GLN A 240 -4.56 -3.12 23.79
C GLN A 240 -5.19 -2.08 22.86
N SER A 241 -6.40 -2.34 22.35
CA SER A 241 -7.09 -1.51 21.35
C SER A 241 -6.17 -1.17 20.14
N PHE A 242 -5.42 -2.17 19.69
CA PHE A 242 -4.50 -1.99 18.57
C PHE A 242 -5.06 -2.61 17.28
N ASP A 243 -5.34 -1.76 16.33
CA ASP A 243 -5.71 -2.10 14.96
C ASP A 243 -4.77 -1.35 14.00
N LEU A 244 -3.92 -2.09 13.29
CA LEU A 244 -2.91 -1.49 12.42
C LEU A 244 -3.52 -0.68 11.27
N GLN A 245 -4.68 -1.08 10.74
CA GLN A 245 -5.37 -0.30 9.70
C GLN A 245 -5.81 1.06 10.24
N GLU A 246 -6.52 1.07 11.38
CA GLU A 246 -6.94 2.33 12.03
C GLU A 246 -5.73 3.19 12.41
N LYS A 247 -4.68 2.58 12.94
CA LYS A 247 -3.44 3.29 13.29
C LYS A 247 -2.76 3.91 12.08
N TYR A 248 -2.76 3.24 10.93
CA TYR A 248 -2.25 3.80 9.69
C TYR A 248 -3.12 4.94 9.17
N ASP A 249 -4.44 4.75 9.17
CA ASP A 249 -5.37 5.78 8.71
C ASP A 249 -5.26 7.06 9.55
N PHE A 250 -5.15 6.93 10.89
CA PHE A 250 -4.88 8.07 11.78
C PHE A 250 -3.50 8.69 11.56
N LEU A 251 -2.46 7.90 11.34
CA LEU A 251 -1.13 8.40 11.05
C LEU A 251 -1.10 9.25 9.77
N VAL A 252 -1.85 8.85 8.74
CA VAL A 252 -1.91 9.57 7.47
C VAL A 252 -2.87 10.75 7.52
N SER A 253 -4.09 10.56 8.02
CA SER A 253 -5.19 11.53 7.89
C SER A 253 -5.50 12.30 9.17
N GLY A 254 -5.03 11.83 10.34
CA GLY A 254 -5.39 12.40 11.63
C GLY A 254 -6.79 12.00 12.10
N SER A 255 -7.22 12.59 13.20
CA SER A 255 -8.58 12.51 13.73
C SER A 255 -9.09 13.90 14.09
N ASP A 256 -10.36 14.00 14.47
CA ASP A 256 -10.95 15.29 14.93
C ASP A 256 -10.24 15.84 16.18
N GLU A 257 -9.68 14.96 17.01
CA GLU A 257 -9.00 15.30 18.27
C GLU A 257 -7.49 15.44 18.12
N ASP A 258 -6.84 14.64 17.25
CA ASP A 258 -5.39 14.63 17.01
C ASP A 258 -5.09 14.96 15.56
N LYS A 259 -4.57 16.17 15.33
CA LYS A 259 -4.19 16.67 14.01
C LYS A 259 -2.72 16.37 13.65
N GLU A 260 -1.95 15.75 14.56
CA GLU A 260 -0.58 15.37 14.24
C GLU A 260 -0.56 14.19 13.26
N CYS A 261 -0.60 14.48 11.97
CA CYS A 261 -0.67 13.49 10.91
C CYS A 261 0.18 13.88 9.69
N LEU A 262 0.39 12.91 8.80
CA LEU A 262 1.20 13.12 7.60
C LEU A 262 0.52 14.07 6.60
N SER A 263 -0.80 14.15 6.56
CA SER A 263 -1.54 15.05 5.67
C SER A 263 -1.32 16.53 6.03
N GLU A 264 -1.29 16.89 7.30
CA GLU A 264 -0.95 18.24 7.75
C GLU A 264 0.48 18.63 7.33
N ALA A 265 1.38 17.66 7.32
CA ALA A 265 2.73 17.82 6.78
C ALA A 265 2.79 17.80 5.25
N LYS A 266 1.68 17.52 4.54
CA LYS A 266 1.61 17.26 3.09
C LYS A 266 2.42 16.02 2.66
N PHE A 267 2.48 15.01 3.53
CA PHE A 267 3.13 13.72 3.30
C PHE A 267 2.14 12.55 3.26
N ASP A 268 0.90 12.84 2.88
CA ASP A 268 -0.24 11.93 2.74
C ASP A 268 -0.08 10.82 1.69
N THR A 269 0.94 10.90 0.83
CA THR A 269 1.21 9.86 -0.18
C THR A 269 2.16 8.76 0.29
N VAL A 270 2.53 8.75 1.58
CA VAL A 270 3.38 7.70 2.16
C VAL A 270 2.56 6.42 2.31
N SER A 271 3.02 5.34 1.67
CA SER A 271 2.28 4.08 1.59
C SER A 271 2.42 3.20 2.83
N GLU A 272 1.46 2.29 3.01
CA GLU A 272 1.47 1.21 4.00
C GLU A 272 2.79 0.42 4.02
N ALA A 273 3.36 0.16 2.84
CA ALA A 273 4.62 -0.55 2.70
C ALA A 273 5.79 0.20 3.34
N VAL A 274 5.88 1.53 3.13
CA VAL A 274 6.92 2.37 3.74
C VAL A 274 6.78 2.38 5.25
N ILE A 275 5.55 2.55 5.79
CA ILE A 275 5.30 2.54 7.24
C ILE A 275 5.70 1.20 7.85
N THR A 276 5.30 0.10 7.22
CA THR A 276 5.67 -1.25 7.66
C THR A 276 7.20 -1.44 7.70
N GLN A 277 7.90 -0.96 6.67
CA GLN A 277 9.36 -1.01 6.60
C GLN A 277 10.02 -0.12 7.66
N CYS A 278 9.43 1.03 8.01
CA CYS A 278 9.92 1.88 9.11
C CYS A 278 9.88 1.14 10.45
N VAL A 279 8.77 0.46 10.76
CA VAL A 279 8.67 -0.36 11.99
C VAL A 279 9.73 -1.47 11.98
N ALA A 280 9.84 -2.19 10.86
CA ALA A 280 10.79 -3.29 10.72
C ALA A 280 12.26 -2.84 10.82
N ALA A 281 12.60 -1.72 10.22
CA ALA A 281 13.94 -1.14 10.30
C ALA A 281 14.35 -0.87 11.74
N ILE A 282 13.46 -0.33 12.57
CA ILE A 282 13.70 -0.05 13.99
C ILE A 282 13.90 -1.36 14.77
N ILE A 283 13.07 -2.38 14.54
CA ILE A 283 13.07 -3.62 15.32
C ILE A 283 14.19 -4.56 14.88
N LEU A 284 14.35 -4.76 13.57
CA LEU A 284 15.18 -5.83 12.99
C LEU A 284 16.46 -5.32 12.33
N LYS A 285 16.58 -4.02 12.06
CA LYS A 285 17.59 -3.47 11.13
C LYS A 285 17.54 -4.19 9.76
N ALA A 286 16.35 -4.61 9.34
CA ALA A 286 16.07 -5.30 8.09
C ALA A 286 14.62 -5.02 7.67
N VAL A 287 14.34 -5.05 6.36
CA VAL A 287 13.02 -4.73 5.80
C VAL A 287 12.48 -5.79 4.84
N ARG A 288 13.08 -6.99 4.82
CA ARG A 288 12.60 -8.09 3.96
C ARG A 288 11.26 -8.59 4.47
N SER A 289 10.31 -8.77 3.57
CA SER A 289 8.94 -9.21 3.88
C SER A 289 8.90 -10.46 4.78
N ARG A 290 9.75 -11.46 4.49
CA ARG A 290 9.84 -12.69 5.30
C ARG A 290 10.33 -12.46 6.74
N ASP A 291 11.15 -11.43 6.97
CA ASP A 291 11.67 -11.13 8.30
C ASP A 291 10.67 -10.29 9.08
N ILE A 292 9.96 -9.38 8.41
CA ILE A 292 8.87 -8.59 8.98
C ILE A 292 7.75 -9.51 9.52
N LEU A 293 7.41 -10.55 8.77
CA LEU A 293 6.38 -11.51 9.19
C LEU A 293 6.76 -12.31 10.45
N LYS A 294 8.04 -12.38 10.83
CA LYS A 294 8.49 -13.01 12.08
C LYS A 294 8.36 -12.12 13.31
N ILE A 295 8.15 -10.81 13.14
CA ILE A 295 7.95 -9.91 14.28
C ILE A 295 6.73 -10.34 15.06
N SER A 296 6.88 -10.53 16.38
CA SER A 296 5.74 -10.87 17.24
C SER A 296 4.76 -9.69 17.35
N ARG A 297 3.47 -9.99 17.60
CA ARG A 297 2.42 -8.98 17.87
C ARG A 297 2.89 -7.97 18.92
N ALA A 298 3.31 -8.46 20.07
CA ALA A 298 3.72 -7.61 21.20
C ALA A 298 4.90 -6.70 20.84
N THR A 299 5.91 -7.22 20.14
CA THR A 299 7.07 -6.43 19.70
C THR A 299 6.65 -5.35 18.68
N PHE A 300 5.77 -5.67 17.74
CA PHE A 300 5.27 -4.73 16.76
C PHE A 300 4.53 -3.57 17.43
N ILE A 301 3.58 -3.89 18.31
CA ILE A 301 2.77 -2.91 19.06
C ILE A 301 3.65 -2.00 19.90
N ALA A 302 4.59 -2.58 20.67
CA ALA A 302 5.49 -1.82 21.53
C ALA A 302 6.38 -0.80 20.78
N ASN A 303 6.66 -1.05 19.49
CA ASN A 303 7.50 -0.17 18.69
C ASN A 303 6.70 0.80 17.80
N TRP A 304 5.38 0.72 17.75
CA TRP A 304 4.56 1.58 16.90
C TRP A 304 4.73 3.07 17.20
N GLU A 305 4.58 3.47 18.47
CA GLU A 305 4.71 4.87 18.88
C GLU A 305 6.15 5.38 18.76
N LEU A 306 7.15 4.51 18.95
CA LEU A 306 8.56 4.86 18.74
C LEU A 306 8.83 5.16 17.25
N MET A 307 8.27 4.32 16.37
CA MET A 307 8.34 4.53 14.92
C MET A 307 7.60 5.81 14.52
N LYS A 308 6.38 6.04 15.01
CA LYS A 308 5.59 7.25 14.71
C LYS A 308 6.39 8.52 15.01
N LYS A 309 6.96 8.64 16.22
CA LYS A 309 7.81 9.77 16.62
C LYS A 309 9.00 9.97 15.71
N ALA A 310 9.73 8.89 15.40
CA ALA A 310 10.89 8.95 14.53
C ALA A 310 10.54 9.33 13.09
N LEU A 311 9.41 8.84 12.57
CA LEU A 311 8.91 9.17 11.24
C LEU A 311 8.55 10.66 11.14
N PHE A 312 7.86 11.22 12.14
CA PHE A 312 7.56 12.65 12.15
C PHE A 312 8.82 13.50 12.19
N MET A 313 9.84 13.11 12.97
CA MET A 313 11.14 13.78 12.95
C MET A 313 11.84 13.69 11.58
N ALA A 314 11.75 12.54 10.91
CA ALA A 314 12.27 12.36 9.55
C ALA A 314 11.53 13.24 8.53
N VAL A 315 10.21 13.30 8.61
CA VAL A 315 9.38 14.17 7.74
C VAL A 315 9.68 15.65 8.02
N ASP A 316 9.79 16.05 9.29
CA ASP A 316 10.13 17.42 9.64
C ASP A 316 11.52 17.81 9.11
N PHE A 317 12.51 16.94 9.27
CA PHE A 317 13.86 17.14 8.68
C PHE A 317 13.79 17.31 7.16
N VAL A 318 13.07 16.46 6.46
CA VAL A 318 12.91 16.54 5.00
C VAL A 318 12.25 17.86 4.58
N ARG A 319 11.28 18.33 5.36
CA ARG A 319 10.58 19.60 5.08
C ARG A 319 11.39 20.84 5.44
N THR A 320 12.09 20.83 6.55
CA THR A 320 12.76 22.01 7.09
C THR A 320 14.19 22.13 6.60
N GLU A 321 15.00 21.09 6.73
CA GLU A 321 16.41 21.12 6.34
C GLU A 321 16.61 20.88 4.85
N LEU A 322 15.93 19.84 4.26
CA LEU A 322 16.00 19.58 2.82
C LEU A 322 15.01 20.43 2.00
N ARG A 323 14.11 21.15 2.65
CA ARG A 323 13.09 22.03 2.05
C ARG A 323 12.24 21.32 0.97
N VAL A 324 11.96 20.04 1.15
CA VAL A 324 11.04 19.29 0.31
C VAL A 324 9.63 19.46 0.87
N PRO A 325 8.78 20.30 0.27
CA PRO A 325 7.55 20.74 0.91
C PRO A 325 6.43 19.70 0.91
N VAL A 326 6.50 18.71 0.02
CA VAL A 326 5.42 17.72 -0.21
C VAL A 326 5.99 16.35 -0.59
N SER A 327 5.33 15.29 -0.17
CA SER A 327 5.77 13.90 -0.42
C SER A 327 5.86 13.51 -1.91
N GLN A 328 5.06 14.14 -2.77
CA GLN A 328 5.07 13.88 -4.22
C GLN A 328 6.43 14.20 -4.88
N LEU A 329 7.19 15.12 -4.29
CA LEU A 329 8.54 15.47 -4.78
C LEU A 329 9.62 14.47 -4.33
N LEU A 330 9.38 13.64 -3.31
CA LEU A 330 10.39 12.66 -2.90
C LEU A 330 10.84 11.82 -4.10
N PRO A 331 12.16 11.67 -4.32
CA PRO A 331 12.69 10.78 -5.36
C PRO A 331 12.12 9.37 -5.20
N TYR A 332 12.11 8.89 -3.97
CA TYR A 332 11.50 7.63 -3.53
C TYR A 332 10.87 7.80 -2.15
N PRO A 333 9.60 7.42 -1.94
CA PRO A 333 9.03 7.39 -0.59
C PRO A 333 9.82 6.50 0.38
N ALA A 334 10.49 5.44 -0.13
CA ALA A 334 11.31 4.52 0.65
C ALA A 334 12.52 5.20 1.34
N ILE A 335 12.92 6.40 0.92
CA ILE A 335 14.00 7.18 1.57
C ILE A 335 13.64 7.55 3.01
N LEU A 336 12.35 7.60 3.34
CA LEU A 336 11.89 7.83 4.70
C LEU A 336 12.26 6.69 5.65
N VAL A 337 12.48 5.47 5.16
CA VAL A 337 12.81 4.31 6.00
C VAL A 337 14.17 4.49 6.70
N PRO A 338 15.29 4.68 5.97
CA PRO A 338 16.57 4.93 6.63
C PRO A 338 16.59 6.24 7.44
N LEU A 339 15.88 7.29 7.00
CA LEU A 339 15.79 8.52 7.79
C LEU A 339 15.04 8.30 9.10
N THR A 340 13.91 7.57 9.10
CA THR A 340 13.17 7.20 10.32
C THR A 340 14.06 6.39 11.27
N TYR A 341 14.80 5.42 10.74
CA TYR A 341 15.76 4.65 11.52
C TYR A 341 16.85 5.53 12.14
N PHE A 342 17.40 6.46 11.36
CA PHE A 342 18.39 7.44 11.87
C PHE A 342 17.82 8.21 13.06
N PHE A 343 16.63 8.81 12.92
CA PHE A 343 16.05 9.61 14.00
C PHE A 343 15.75 8.79 15.24
N HIS A 344 15.25 7.56 15.08
CA HIS A 344 15.08 6.63 16.20
C HIS A 344 16.42 6.39 16.93
N LYS A 345 17.50 6.07 16.21
CA LYS A 345 18.83 5.83 16.78
C LYS A 345 19.46 7.07 17.38
N ASN A 346 19.19 8.25 16.82
CA ASN A 346 19.64 9.54 17.33
C ASN A 346 18.79 10.06 18.52
N GLY A 347 17.88 9.23 19.07
CA GLY A 347 17.02 9.57 20.21
C GLY A 347 15.98 10.65 19.89
N ASN A 348 15.56 10.74 18.64
CA ASN A 348 14.61 11.75 18.13
C ASN A 348 15.06 13.21 18.40
N LYS A 349 16.37 13.44 18.39
CA LYS A 349 16.95 14.78 18.56
C LYS A 349 17.30 15.40 17.23
N LYS A 350 17.31 16.74 17.18
CA LYS A 350 17.81 17.47 16.03
C LYS A 350 19.30 17.10 15.81
N PRO A 351 19.69 16.68 14.58
CA PRO A 351 21.10 16.43 14.27
C PRO A 351 21.94 17.72 14.35
N ASP A 352 23.21 17.57 14.64
CA ASP A 352 24.16 18.66 14.49
C ASP A 352 24.42 19.00 13.00
N PRO A 353 25.08 20.13 12.69
CA PRO A 353 25.31 20.57 11.31
C PRO A 353 26.06 19.54 10.43
N GLU A 354 27.02 18.80 11.03
CA GLU A 354 27.78 17.78 10.30
C GLU A 354 26.86 16.62 9.88
N ARG A 355 26.07 16.09 10.82
CA ARG A 355 25.08 15.04 10.52
C ARG A 355 24.01 15.52 9.54
N ILE A 356 23.57 16.78 9.64
CA ILE A 356 22.64 17.37 8.65
C ILE A 356 23.25 17.29 7.25
N SER A 357 24.52 17.69 7.09
CA SER A 357 25.21 17.65 5.80
C SER A 357 25.35 16.22 5.25
N LEU A 358 25.64 15.24 6.12
CA LEU A 358 25.72 13.82 5.74
C LEU A 358 24.35 13.24 5.32
N LEU A 359 23.28 13.61 6.01
CA LEU A 359 21.92 13.21 5.65
C LEU A 359 21.46 13.88 4.34
N GLU A 360 21.85 15.13 4.11
CA GLU A 360 21.59 15.84 2.86
C GLU A 360 22.33 15.16 1.69
N GLN A 361 23.61 14.83 1.86
CA GLN A 361 24.37 14.06 0.87
C GLN A 361 23.70 12.72 0.56
N PHE A 362 23.32 11.96 1.58
CA PHE A 362 22.61 10.70 1.42
C PHE A 362 21.32 10.87 0.59
N PHE A 363 20.51 11.89 0.90
CA PHE A 363 19.26 12.15 0.22
C PHE A 363 19.46 12.40 -1.27
N TYR A 364 20.37 13.31 -1.63
CA TYR A 364 20.65 13.63 -3.02
C TYR A 364 21.32 12.48 -3.76
N TRP A 365 22.30 11.81 -3.13
CA TRP A 365 22.93 10.61 -3.67
C TRP A 365 21.92 9.50 -3.99
N ALA A 366 21.03 9.18 -3.07
CA ALA A 366 20.02 8.13 -3.27
C ALA A 366 19.07 8.45 -4.46
N GLY A 367 18.79 9.72 -4.69
CA GLY A 367 17.95 10.16 -5.80
C GLY A 367 18.65 10.10 -7.15
N ILE A 368 19.88 10.60 -7.28
CA ILE A 368 20.61 10.64 -8.54
C ILE A 368 21.07 9.25 -9.01
N THR A 369 21.38 8.34 -8.07
CA THR A 369 21.82 6.97 -8.37
C THR A 369 20.68 5.99 -8.60
N TYR A 370 19.44 6.46 -8.64
CA TYR A 370 18.26 5.58 -8.75
C TYR A 370 18.27 4.48 -7.67
N ARG A 371 18.71 4.82 -6.44
CA ARG A 371 19.00 3.87 -5.36
C ARG A 371 17.91 2.84 -5.13
N TYR A 372 16.65 3.24 -5.11
CA TYR A 372 15.51 2.37 -4.84
C TYR A 372 14.71 1.99 -6.09
N GLY A 373 15.29 2.10 -7.28
CA GLY A 373 14.66 1.68 -8.54
C GLY A 373 14.56 0.16 -8.70
N SER A 374 15.41 -0.59 -8.02
CA SER A 374 15.40 -2.07 -8.00
C SER A 374 16.04 -2.59 -6.72
N ALA A 375 15.73 -3.84 -6.33
CA ALA A 375 16.28 -4.49 -5.12
C ALA A 375 16.13 -3.64 -3.84
N THR A 376 15.00 -2.94 -3.69
CA THR A 376 14.76 -1.91 -2.67
C THR A 376 15.04 -2.42 -1.26
N GLU A 377 14.57 -3.61 -0.90
CA GLU A 377 14.74 -4.17 0.46
C GLU A 377 16.22 -4.37 0.82
N SER A 378 17.04 -4.87 -0.11
CA SER A 378 18.48 -5.07 0.12
C SER A 378 19.22 -3.75 0.24
N LYS A 379 18.88 -2.79 -0.62
CA LYS A 379 19.48 -1.45 -0.62
C LYS A 379 19.12 -0.65 0.64
N ILE A 380 17.88 -0.76 1.13
CA ILE A 380 17.51 -0.18 2.42
C ILE A 380 18.37 -0.77 3.54
N ALA A 381 18.56 -2.11 3.57
CA ALA A 381 19.38 -2.74 4.61
C ALA A 381 20.83 -2.21 4.62
N GLU A 382 21.44 -1.98 3.45
CA GLU A 382 22.74 -1.33 3.34
C GLU A 382 22.70 0.13 3.86
N ASP A 383 21.62 0.85 3.56
CA ASP A 383 21.47 2.25 3.95
C ASP A 383 21.23 2.40 5.46
N LEU A 384 20.62 1.40 6.12
CA LEU A 384 20.58 1.36 7.59
C LEU A 384 21.98 1.29 8.22
N VAL A 385 22.94 0.63 7.54
CA VAL A 385 24.35 0.64 7.99
C VAL A 385 24.98 2.02 7.80
N ARG A 386 24.65 2.72 6.69
CA ARG A 386 25.08 4.11 6.48
C ARG A 386 24.52 5.04 7.54
N MET A 387 23.25 4.84 7.93
CA MET A 387 22.63 5.62 9.02
C MET A 387 23.33 5.38 10.36
N ASP A 388 23.72 4.15 10.68
CA ASP A 388 24.51 3.88 11.90
C ASP A 388 25.87 4.61 11.87
N ALA A 389 26.52 4.70 10.71
CA ALA A 389 27.76 5.47 10.58
C ALA A 389 27.51 6.96 10.88
N ILE A 390 26.45 7.54 10.30
CA ILE A 390 26.09 8.95 10.53
C ILE A 390 25.74 9.20 12.00
N VAL A 391 24.95 8.31 12.63
CA VAL A 391 24.66 8.41 14.08
C VAL A 391 25.94 8.41 14.91
N GLY A 392 26.91 7.57 14.52
CA GLY A 392 28.23 7.50 15.17
C GLY A 392 29.20 8.65 14.82
N GLY A 393 28.77 9.66 14.07
CA GLY A 393 29.64 10.77 13.63
C GLY A 393 30.69 10.34 12.61
N LYS A 394 30.41 9.32 11.80
CA LYS A 394 31.31 8.82 10.76
C LYS A 394 30.74 9.08 9.38
N HIS A 395 31.59 9.36 8.42
CA HIS A 395 31.20 9.49 7.01
C HIS A 395 30.84 8.13 6.44
N PRO A 396 29.64 7.95 5.84
CA PRO A 396 29.31 6.74 5.12
C PRO A 396 30.12 6.62 3.82
N SER A 397 30.39 5.38 3.41
CA SER A 397 31.09 5.13 2.14
C SER A 397 30.11 5.16 0.97
N TYR A 398 30.50 5.87 -0.09
CA TYR A 398 29.82 5.93 -1.39
C TYR A 398 30.84 5.67 -2.50
N PRO A 399 30.44 5.05 -3.65
CA PRO A 399 31.31 5.01 -4.83
C PRO A 399 31.59 6.43 -5.34
N LEU A 400 32.86 6.79 -5.55
CA LEU A 400 33.24 8.15 -5.97
C LEU A 400 32.55 8.59 -7.26
N ALA A 401 32.42 7.70 -8.23
CA ALA A 401 31.73 7.98 -9.50
C ALA A 401 30.23 8.30 -9.33
N GLU A 402 29.65 7.99 -8.18
CA GLU A 402 28.23 8.26 -7.87
C GLU A 402 28.04 9.58 -7.09
N LEU A 403 29.12 10.29 -6.77
CA LEU A 403 29.10 11.56 -6.03
C LEU A 403 29.24 12.79 -6.94
N GLU A 404 29.19 12.60 -8.25
CA GLU A 404 29.29 13.69 -9.22
C GLU A 404 28.18 13.57 -10.28
N VAL A 405 27.59 14.70 -10.64
CA VAL A 405 26.60 14.82 -11.72
C VAL A 405 27.16 15.69 -12.81
N ASN A 406 27.19 15.15 -14.04
CA ASN A 406 27.64 15.90 -15.21
C ASN A 406 26.47 16.74 -15.80
N ALA A 407 26.78 17.97 -16.22
CA ALA A 407 25.82 18.83 -16.91
C ALA A 407 25.25 18.18 -18.20
N GLU A 408 26.06 17.38 -18.90
CA GLU A 408 25.66 16.65 -20.10
C GLU A 408 24.52 15.66 -19.84
N GLU A 409 24.55 14.96 -18.70
CA GLU A 409 23.47 14.06 -18.28
C GLU A 409 22.14 14.82 -18.09
N ILE A 410 22.21 16.04 -17.52
CA ILE A 410 21.04 16.88 -17.32
C ILE A 410 20.50 17.42 -18.65
N ILE A 411 21.38 17.80 -19.58
CA ILE A 411 21.03 18.25 -20.92
C ILE A 411 20.23 17.19 -21.68
N GLN A 412 20.57 15.90 -21.49
CA GLN A 412 19.94 14.78 -22.19
C GLN A 412 18.70 14.23 -21.48
N THR A 413 18.42 14.67 -20.25
CA THR A 413 17.35 14.10 -19.44
C THR A 413 15.99 14.67 -19.78
N ASP A 414 15.10 13.80 -20.30
CA ASP A 414 13.69 14.11 -20.47
C ASP A 414 12.98 14.25 -19.13
N PHE A 415 12.18 15.29 -18.97
CA PHE A 415 11.37 15.49 -17.78
C PHE A 415 10.23 14.47 -17.71
N ARG A 416 10.22 13.68 -16.66
CA ARG A 416 9.14 12.77 -16.25
C ARG A 416 8.89 12.93 -14.76
N ALA A 417 7.67 13.31 -14.38
CA ALA A 417 7.31 13.58 -12.97
C ALA A 417 7.50 12.36 -12.04
N GLY A 418 7.51 11.13 -12.57
CA GLY A 418 7.77 9.89 -11.83
C GLY A 418 9.23 9.44 -11.79
N ASN A 419 10.12 10.07 -12.56
CA ASN A 419 11.53 9.69 -12.62
C ASN A 419 12.27 10.23 -11.38
N ALA A 420 13.06 9.38 -10.72
CA ALA A 420 13.75 9.74 -9.48
C ALA A 420 14.81 10.84 -9.68
N PHE A 421 15.58 10.80 -10.76
CA PHE A 421 16.56 11.84 -11.08
C PHE A 421 15.88 13.19 -11.32
N CYS A 422 14.78 13.20 -12.10
CA CYS A 422 13.98 14.42 -12.27
C CYS A 422 13.44 14.95 -10.95
N LYS A 423 12.92 14.07 -10.07
CA LYS A 423 12.43 14.46 -8.75
C LYS A 423 13.55 15.00 -7.87
N THR A 424 14.76 14.46 -7.96
CA THR A 424 15.93 14.98 -7.24
C THR A 424 16.26 16.40 -7.66
N ILE A 425 16.23 16.68 -8.95
CA ILE A 425 16.39 18.05 -9.48
C ILE A 425 15.23 18.95 -9.02
N LEU A 426 14.00 18.47 -9.02
CA LEU A 426 12.85 19.24 -8.50
C LEU A 426 12.98 19.53 -7.00
N CYS A 427 13.51 18.60 -6.20
CA CYS A 427 13.83 18.85 -4.79
C CYS A 427 14.91 19.95 -4.66
N LEU A 428 15.94 19.91 -5.51
CA LEU A 428 16.94 20.98 -5.54
C LEU A 428 16.34 22.34 -5.90
N LEU A 429 15.43 22.36 -6.89
CA LEU A 429 14.70 23.60 -7.26
C LEU A 429 13.80 24.09 -6.12
N ALA A 430 13.11 23.18 -5.43
CA ALA A 430 12.31 23.53 -4.25
C ALA A 430 13.19 24.06 -3.10
N TYR A 431 14.40 23.49 -2.92
CA TYR A 431 15.38 23.95 -1.94
C TYR A 431 15.77 25.43 -2.14
N GLN A 432 15.79 25.91 -3.40
CA GLN A 432 16.05 27.31 -3.72
C GLN A 432 14.93 28.28 -3.31
N LEU A 433 13.81 27.78 -2.76
CA LEU A 433 12.61 28.56 -2.42
C LEU A 433 12.12 29.38 -3.64
N PRO A 434 11.68 28.71 -4.71
CA PRO A 434 11.32 29.34 -5.97
C PRO A 434 10.25 30.42 -5.76
N LYS A 435 10.43 31.55 -6.42
CA LYS A 435 9.58 32.73 -6.28
C LYS A 435 8.70 32.92 -7.51
N SER A 436 7.49 33.43 -7.29
CA SER A 436 6.59 33.82 -8.36
C SER A 436 7.18 34.95 -9.20
N PHE A 437 7.15 34.80 -10.52
CA PHE A 437 7.61 35.84 -11.45
C PHE A 437 6.81 37.13 -11.31
N ASP A 438 5.56 37.03 -10.89
CA ASP A 438 4.65 38.17 -10.75
C ASP A 438 4.88 38.98 -9.48
N THR A 439 4.96 38.29 -8.33
CA THR A 439 4.92 38.94 -7.02
C THR A 439 6.24 38.86 -6.23
N ASN A 440 7.20 38.07 -6.67
CA ASN A 440 8.41 37.69 -5.90
C ASN A 440 8.08 36.98 -4.55
N GLY A 441 6.82 36.54 -4.34
CA GLY A 441 6.45 35.69 -3.21
C GLY A 441 6.89 34.22 -3.43
N ILE A 442 7.09 33.48 -2.34
CA ILE A 442 7.44 32.04 -2.43
C ILE A 442 6.29 31.27 -3.10
N VAL A 443 6.63 30.37 -4.03
CA VAL A 443 5.66 29.50 -4.68
C VAL A 443 5.23 28.39 -3.73
N ILE A 444 3.93 28.29 -3.48
CA ILE A 444 3.34 27.22 -2.68
C ILE A 444 3.17 25.98 -3.56
N LEU A 445 3.76 24.87 -3.12
CA LEU A 445 3.65 23.57 -3.77
C LEU A 445 2.67 22.68 -3.00
N ASP A 446 1.91 21.89 -3.75
CA ASP A 446 0.90 20.97 -3.20
C ASP A 446 0.93 19.63 -3.96
N ASN A 447 0.65 18.51 -3.26
CA ASN A 447 0.66 17.16 -3.84
C ASN A 447 -0.28 17.02 -5.04
N SER A 448 -1.47 17.61 -4.97
CA SER A 448 -2.46 17.56 -6.05
C SER A 448 -1.99 18.26 -7.33
N ASN A 449 -1.14 19.28 -7.18
CA ASN A 449 -0.61 20.09 -8.25
C ASN A 449 0.70 19.58 -8.87
N LEU A 450 1.22 18.44 -8.40
CA LEU A 450 2.50 17.86 -8.83
C LEU A 450 2.38 16.41 -9.31
N LYS A 451 1.18 15.87 -9.36
CA LYS A 451 0.92 14.44 -9.58
C LYS A 451 1.36 13.92 -10.95
N ILE A 452 1.26 14.74 -11.99
CA ILE A 452 1.59 14.38 -13.38
C ILE A 452 2.44 15.46 -14.04
N ALA A 453 3.15 15.12 -15.12
CA ALA A 453 4.05 16.04 -15.84
C ALA A 453 3.36 17.30 -16.42
N THR A 454 2.04 17.26 -16.60
CA THR A 454 1.22 18.40 -17.03
C THR A 454 0.61 19.19 -15.87
N SER A 455 1.03 18.88 -14.64
CA SER A 455 0.53 19.53 -13.44
C SER A 455 0.84 21.03 -13.41
N ARG A 456 0.00 21.79 -12.71
CA ARG A 456 -0.05 23.26 -12.77
C ARG A 456 1.24 23.95 -12.34
N ASN A 457 2.01 23.36 -11.42
CA ASN A 457 3.25 23.95 -10.91
C ASN A 457 4.50 23.68 -11.79
N TYR A 458 4.45 22.71 -12.70
CA TYR A 458 5.55 22.49 -13.65
C TYR A 458 5.43 23.43 -14.83
N HIS A 459 6.40 24.31 -14.96
CA HIS A 459 6.43 25.30 -16.02
C HIS A 459 7.62 25.05 -16.95
N HIS A 460 7.35 24.95 -18.24
CA HIS A 460 8.40 24.97 -19.26
C HIS A 460 8.83 26.44 -19.48
N PHE A 461 10.02 26.79 -19.01
CA PHE A 461 10.54 28.16 -19.12
C PHE A 461 10.54 28.64 -20.57
N PHE A 462 10.94 27.80 -21.50
CA PHE A 462 10.63 27.97 -22.92
C PHE A 462 9.37 27.15 -23.24
N PRO A 463 8.22 27.77 -23.48
CA PRO A 463 6.96 27.07 -23.68
C PRO A 463 6.99 26.11 -24.87
N LYS A 464 6.35 24.94 -24.73
CA LYS A 464 6.36 23.87 -25.72
C LYS A 464 5.97 24.37 -27.13
N LYS A 465 4.86 25.12 -27.26
CA LYS A 465 4.38 25.65 -28.54
C LYS A 465 5.37 26.63 -29.16
N TYR A 466 6.02 27.47 -28.35
CA TYR A 466 7.04 28.39 -28.89
C TYR A 466 8.22 27.63 -29.46
N ARG A 467 8.70 26.57 -28.82
CA ARG A 467 9.83 25.77 -29.29
C ARG A 467 9.50 24.98 -30.56
N GLU A 468 8.32 24.36 -30.60
CA GLU A 468 7.86 23.62 -31.78
C GLU A 468 7.84 24.50 -33.04
N GLU A 469 7.44 25.79 -32.92
CA GLU A 469 7.35 26.73 -34.00
C GLU A 469 8.71 27.36 -34.38
N ARG A 470 9.62 27.54 -33.42
CA ARG A 470 10.82 28.39 -33.60
C ARG A 470 12.15 27.67 -33.45
N VAL A 471 12.19 26.46 -32.87
CA VAL A 471 13.41 25.68 -32.69
C VAL A 471 13.19 24.23 -33.18
N PRO A 472 13.04 24.02 -34.48
CA PRO A 472 12.81 22.69 -35.05
C PRO A 472 13.93 21.71 -34.64
N GLY A 473 13.55 20.46 -34.34
CA GLY A 473 14.48 19.41 -33.90
C GLY A 473 14.98 19.52 -32.45
N SER A 474 14.48 20.49 -31.65
CA SER A 474 14.79 20.53 -30.24
C SER A 474 14.05 19.43 -29.49
N THR A 475 14.71 18.77 -28.50
CA THR A 475 14.07 17.81 -27.61
C THR A 475 13.01 18.52 -26.74
N PRO A 476 11.77 18.08 -26.79
CA PRO A 476 10.64 18.91 -26.32
C PRO A 476 10.50 19.05 -24.83
N ASN A 477 11.02 18.13 -24.00
CA ASN A 477 10.63 18.04 -22.60
C ASN A 477 11.82 17.83 -21.65
N LEU A 478 12.86 18.66 -21.77
CA LEU A 478 14.05 18.54 -20.94
C LEU A 478 13.81 19.02 -19.51
N ILE A 479 14.38 18.31 -18.51
CA ILE A 479 14.30 18.71 -17.09
C ILE A 479 14.92 20.09 -16.86
N ALA A 480 16.00 20.44 -17.56
CA ALA A 480 16.63 21.75 -17.49
C ALA A 480 15.72 22.90 -17.95
N ASN A 481 14.62 22.61 -18.68
CA ASN A 481 13.63 23.59 -19.08
C ASN A 481 12.50 23.76 -18.03
N ILE A 482 12.47 22.96 -16.97
CA ILE A 482 11.39 23.01 -15.97
C ILE A 482 11.73 23.98 -14.84
N THR A 483 10.77 24.83 -14.48
CA THR A 483 10.75 25.67 -13.29
C THR A 483 9.49 25.39 -12.47
N LEU A 484 9.55 25.67 -11.18
CA LEU A 484 8.42 25.55 -10.27
C LEU A 484 7.78 26.94 -10.09
N ILE A 485 6.57 27.14 -10.62
CA ILE A 485 5.85 28.41 -10.48
C ILE A 485 4.39 28.18 -10.08
N ASP A 486 3.68 29.26 -9.75
CA ASP A 486 2.25 29.18 -9.47
C ASP A 486 1.44 28.88 -10.75
N GLY A 487 0.37 28.09 -10.59
CA GLY A 487 -0.44 27.63 -11.70
C GLY A 487 -1.19 28.75 -12.44
N TYR A 488 -1.50 29.86 -11.77
CA TYR A 488 -2.19 30.99 -12.37
C TYR A 488 -1.27 31.74 -13.37
N SER A 489 -0.07 32.08 -12.94
CA SER A 489 0.94 32.73 -13.80
C SER A 489 1.29 31.85 -15.00
N ASN A 490 1.46 30.54 -14.78
CA ASN A 490 1.76 29.59 -15.86
C ASN A 490 0.68 29.62 -16.94
N LYS A 491 -0.58 29.48 -16.56
CA LYS A 491 -1.69 29.31 -17.50
C LYS A 491 -2.16 30.64 -18.13
N HIS A 492 -2.25 31.69 -17.35
CA HIS A 492 -2.94 32.92 -17.75
C HIS A 492 -2.01 34.07 -18.18
N LYS A 493 -0.78 34.14 -17.64
CA LYS A 493 0.14 35.24 -17.93
C LYS A 493 1.21 34.89 -18.94
N ILE A 494 1.72 33.65 -18.91
CA ILE A 494 2.80 33.17 -19.79
C ILE A 494 2.24 32.57 -21.08
N GLY A 495 1.51 31.46 -20.98
CA GLY A 495 0.94 30.77 -22.13
C GLY A 495 2.00 30.31 -23.14
N LYS A 496 1.96 30.79 -24.38
CA LYS A 496 2.89 30.47 -25.48
C LYS A 496 3.94 31.57 -25.77
N LYS A 497 4.02 32.60 -24.91
CA LYS A 497 4.92 33.75 -25.13
C LYS A 497 6.39 33.33 -24.94
N PRO A 498 7.35 33.87 -25.71
CA PRO A 498 8.78 33.59 -25.50
C PRO A 498 9.29 34.22 -24.19
N PRO A 499 10.37 33.64 -23.60
CA PRO A 499 10.90 34.11 -22.31
C PRO A 499 11.20 35.60 -22.24
N LYS A 500 11.85 36.16 -23.24
CA LYS A 500 12.11 37.63 -23.34
C LYS A 500 10.83 38.45 -23.17
N SER A 501 9.75 38.01 -23.81
CA SER A 501 8.48 38.76 -23.79
C SER A 501 7.79 38.68 -22.44
N TYR A 502 7.61 37.48 -21.86
CA TYR A 502 6.88 37.38 -20.61
C TYR A 502 7.71 37.81 -19.39
N ILE A 503 9.04 37.56 -19.37
CA ILE A 503 9.93 38.07 -18.31
C ILE A 503 9.97 39.61 -18.36
N GLY A 504 10.07 40.20 -19.55
CA GLY A 504 10.00 41.65 -19.72
C GLY A 504 8.64 42.26 -19.26
N ALA A 505 7.53 41.52 -19.45
CA ALA A 505 6.25 41.94 -18.93
C ALA A 505 6.18 41.88 -17.39
N PHE A 506 6.67 40.80 -16.77
CA PHE A 506 6.74 40.67 -15.33
C PHE A 506 7.68 41.71 -14.68
N ALA A 507 8.80 42.05 -15.33
CA ALA A 507 9.75 43.06 -14.83
C ALA A 507 9.13 44.46 -14.68
N LYS A 508 8.05 44.77 -15.39
CA LYS A 508 7.33 46.04 -15.21
C LYS A 508 6.67 46.14 -13.84
N GLY A 509 6.12 45.03 -13.33
CA GLY A 509 5.45 44.93 -12.02
C GLY A 509 6.37 44.51 -10.90
N ASN A 510 7.23 43.49 -11.16
CA ASN A 510 8.15 42.92 -10.21
C ASN A 510 9.55 43.51 -10.34
N LYS A 511 9.87 44.53 -9.52
CA LYS A 511 11.20 45.15 -9.54
C LYS A 511 12.34 44.25 -9.06
N LYS A 512 12.01 43.09 -8.47
CA LYS A 512 12.97 42.07 -8.01
C LYS A 512 13.10 40.88 -8.95
N ILE A 513 12.73 41.03 -10.24
CA ILE A 513 12.69 39.93 -11.22
C ILE A 513 14.03 39.18 -11.34
N ALA A 514 15.16 39.86 -11.25
CA ALA A 514 16.49 39.23 -11.24
C ALA A 514 16.66 38.29 -10.04
N GLN A 515 16.26 38.74 -8.83
CA GLN A 515 16.29 37.90 -7.63
C GLN A 515 15.30 36.72 -7.74
N THR A 516 14.13 36.96 -8.37
CA THR A 516 13.16 35.91 -8.67
C THR A 516 13.80 34.83 -9.56
N LEU A 517 14.42 35.22 -10.70
CA LEU A 517 15.07 34.30 -11.62
C LEU A 517 16.21 33.51 -10.97
N LYS A 518 17.00 34.15 -10.10
CA LYS A 518 18.06 33.48 -9.33
C LYS A 518 17.51 32.35 -8.45
N SER A 519 16.30 32.49 -7.89
CA SER A 519 15.64 31.41 -7.15
C SER A 519 15.21 30.22 -8.00
N HIS A 520 15.34 30.32 -9.34
CA HIS A 520 15.12 29.27 -10.32
C HIS A 520 16.44 28.79 -10.96
N LEU A 521 17.58 29.12 -10.39
CA LEU A 521 18.93 28.86 -10.95
C LEU A 521 19.10 29.48 -12.34
N ILE A 522 18.68 30.72 -12.48
CA ILE A 522 18.86 31.57 -13.66
C ILE A 522 19.47 32.88 -13.17
N ASP A 523 20.80 32.95 -13.14
CA ASP A 523 21.53 34.05 -12.51
C ASP A 523 21.48 35.34 -13.33
N ASP A 524 21.54 35.24 -14.66
CA ASP A 524 21.57 36.37 -15.56
C ASP A 524 20.78 36.10 -16.84
N THR A 525 19.96 37.06 -17.27
CA THR A 525 19.08 36.89 -18.43
C THR A 525 19.81 36.92 -19.75
N GLU A 526 20.97 37.58 -19.83
CA GLU A 526 21.79 37.69 -21.02
C GLU A 526 22.69 36.46 -21.18
N ALA A 527 23.42 36.11 -20.10
CA ALA A 527 24.29 34.94 -20.05
C ALA A 527 23.54 33.63 -20.28
N PHE A 528 22.26 33.53 -19.86
CA PHE A 528 21.40 32.38 -20.03
C PHE A 528 20.57 32.42 -21.36
N GLY A 529 20.80 33.37 -22.26
CA GLY A 529 20.07 33.46 -23.51
C GLY A 529 18.57 33.81 -23.38
N VAL A 530 18.13 34.30 -22.22
CA VAL A 530 16.71 34.69 -21.99
C VAL A 530 16.36 35.94 -22.78
N SER A 531 17.27 36.95 -22.79
CA SER A 531 17.10 38.22 -23.50
C SER A 531 17.10 38.09 -25.03
N THR A 532 17.70 37.02 -25.55
CA THR A 532 17.79 36.70 -26.98
C THR A 532 16.81 35.61 -27.41
N ASN A 533 16.12 34.94 -26.45
CA ASN A 533 15.32 33.74 -26.65
C ASN A 533 16.12 32.55 -27.21
N ASP A 534 17.41 32.44 -26.84
CA ASP A 534 18.26 31.32 -27.24
C ASP A 534 18.03 30.11 -26.34
N TYR A 535 17.26 29.16 -26.86
CA TYR A 535 16.91 27.94 -26.14
C TYR A 535 18.11 27.03 -25.88
N ARG A 536 19.06 26.92 -26.83
CA ARG A 536 20.22 26.03 -26.69
C ARG A 536 21.15 26.54 -25.60
N LEU A 537 21.48 27.81 -25.65
CA LEU A 537 22.28 28.48 -24.63
C LEU A 537 21.60 28.39 -23.23
N PHE A 538 20.28 28.56 -23.19
CA PHE A 538 19.53 28.41 -21.93
C PHE A 538 19.69 27.01 -21.32
N ILE A 539 19.48 25.95 -22.11
CA ILE A 539 19.61 24.56 -21.64
C ILE A 539 21.02 24.28 -21.16
N GLU A 540 22.03 24.66 -21.93
CA GLU A 540 23.45 24.49 -21.56
C GLU A 540 23.77 25.17 -20.24
N LYS A 541 23.50 26.47 -20.09
CA LYS A 541 23.85 27.24 -18.91
C LYS A 541 23.06 26.78 -17.67
N ARG A 542 21.77 26.48 -17.86
CA ARG A 542 20.94 26.03 -16.73
C ARG A 542 21.30 24.62 -16.28
N SER A 543 21.65 23.71 -17.20
CA SER A 543 22.14 22.37 -16.84
C SER A 543 23.43 22.46 -16.04
N ALA A 544 24.36 23.33 -16.44
CA ALA A 544 25.59 23.58 -15.68
C ALA A 544 25.30 24.15 -14.27
N ALA A 545 24.35 25.08 -14.14
CA ALA A 545 23.94 25.64 -12.86
C ALA A 545 23.29 24.57 -11.94
N ILE A 546 22.45 23.71 -12.50
CA ILE A 546 21.82 22.59 -11.77
C ILE A 546 22.88 21.57 -11.35
N ALA A 547 23.80 21.16 -12.24
CA ALA A 547 24.90 20.24 -11.93
C ALA A 547 25.78 20.79 -10.78
N SER A 548 26.19 22.04 -10.89
CA SER A 548 26.98 22.71 -9.85
C SER A 548 26.28 22.72 -8.50
N ALA A 549 24.98 23.02 -8.48
CA ALA A 549 24.19 23.05 -7.26
C ALA A 549 23.96 21.64 -6.66
N LEU A 550 23.80 20.60 -7.49
CA LEU A 550 23.72 19.20 -7.04
C LEU A 550 25.07 18.74 -6.48
N ASN A 551 26.16 19.00 -7.17
CA ASN A 551 27.51 18.62 -6.74
C ASN A 551 27.88 19.29 -5.40
N ALA A 552 27.44 20.53 -5.15
CA ALA A 552 27.58 21.16 -3.86
C ALA A 552 26.82 20.42 -2.74
N LYS A 553 25.71 19.73 -3.03
CA LYS A 553 24.95 18.88 -2.10
C LYS A 553 25.58 17.50 -1.89
N LEU A 554 26.30 17.01 -2.88
CA LEU A 554 27.01 15.73 -2.82
C LEU A 554 28.38 15.85 -2.15
N SER A 555 28.96 17.05 -2.11
CA SER A 555 30.23 17.33 -1.44
C SER A 555 29.98 17.66 0.03
N VAL A 556 30.29 16.75 0.93
CA VAL A 556 30.36 17.09 2.38
C VAL A 556 31.74 17.64 2.67
N GLY A 557 31.81 18.83 3.26
CA GLY A 557 32.96 19.65 3.43
C GLY A 557 34.29 18.93 3.60
N GLY A 558 35.22 19.29 2.70
CA GLY A 558 36.65 19.10 2.76
C GLY A 558 37.19 17.90 3.54
N SER A 559 36.92 16.68 3.15
CA SER A 559 37.78 15.58 3.51
C SER A 559 38.82 15.42 2.39
N ASP A 560 40.07 15.66 2.70
CA ASP A 560 41.21 15.19 1.93
C ASP A 560 41.01 13.73 1.57
N VAL A 561 40.58 13.47 0.37
CA VAL A 561 40.62 12.13 -0.20
C VAL A 561 42.05 11.92 -0.67
N SER A 562 42.90 11.48 0.25
CA SER A 562 44.17 10.87 -0.16
C SER A 562 43.87 9.62 -0.96
N ALA A 563 44.46 9.57 -2.15
CA ALA A 563 44.41 8.59 -3.22
C ALA A 563 44.57 7.14 -2.78
#